data_5e8b9c61db3ef09d8aea0d1d4754e18e
#
_entry.id   5e8b9c61db3ef09d8aea0d1d4754e18e
#
_cell.length_a   1.000
_cell.length_b   1.000
_cell.length_c   1.000
_cell.angle_alpha   90.00
_cell.angle_beta   90.00
_cell.angle_gamma   90.00
#
_symmetry.space_group_name_H-M   'P 1'
#
loop_
_entity.id
_entity.type
_entity.pdbx_description
1 polymer ?
#
loop_
_entity_poly.entity_id
_entity_poly.type
_entity_poly.pdbx_seq_one_letter_code
_entity_poly.pdbx_strand_id
1 'polypeptide(L)'
;MSAKPTLLLLVRHGTTPTTGNVLPGRARGLHLADSGKKQAVHAAERIAELGKVNAIYSSPLERARETAAPISRALRVPVRIERGLLECDFGAWTGQSLRRLYKKPEWNAVQRTPSAFRFPDG
;
A
#
# COMPACT_ATOMS: atom_id res chain seq x y z
N MET A 1 8.34 9.37 34.54
CA MET A 1 7.68 8.18 33.95
C MET A 1 7.90 8.17 32.45
N SER A 2 8.48 7.12 31.95
CA SER A 2 8.60 6.93 30.50
C SER A 2 7.25 6.51 29.92
N ALA A 3 6.85 7.12 28.80
CA ALA A 3 5.68 6.68 28.05
C ALA A 3 5.93 5.26 27.51
N LYS A 4 4.89 4.42 27.47
CA LYS A 4 5.01 3.12 26.79
C LYS A 4 5.20 3.34 25.29
N PRO A 5 6.09 2.61 24.64
CA PRO A 5 6.29 2.72 23.20
C PRO A 5 5.02 2.31 22.44
N THR A 6 4.75 2.99 21.36
CA THR A 6 3.69 2.60 20.42
C THR A 6 4.29 1.65 19.38
N LEU A 7 3.67 0.48 19.22
CA LEU A 7 4.01 -0.42 18.13
C LEU A 7 3.20 -0.06 16.89
N LEU A 8 3.89 0.24 15.82
CA LEU A 8 3.30 0.53 14.52
C LEU A 8 3.58 -0.64 13.55
N LEU A 9 2.51 -1.23 13.03
CA LEU A 9 2.60 -2.29 12.02
C LEU A 9 2.32 -1.69 10.64
N LEU A 10 3.31 -1.69 9.77
CA LEU A 10 3.18 -1.24 8.38
C LEU A 10 2.87 -2.46 7.50
N VAL A 11 1.65 -2.49 6.95
CA VAL A 11 1.18 -3.60 6.13
C VAL A 11 1.08 -3.16 4.69
N ARG A 12 1.85 -3.80 3.81
CA ARG A 12 1.74 -3.60 2.37
C ARG A 12 0.48 -4.29 1.84
N HIS A 13 -0.21 -3.66 0.87
CA HIS A 13 -1.34 -4.29 0.21
C HIS A 13 -0.95 -5.61 -0.48
N GLY A 14 -1.89 -6.52 -0.59
CA GLY A 14 -1.71 -7.79 -1.30
C GLY A 14 -1.51 -7.61 -2.81
N THR A 15 -1.13 -8.68 -3.47
CA THR A 15 -0.91 -8.72 -4.91
C THR A 15 -2.18 -8.32 -5.68
N THR A 16 -2.01 -7.50 -6.69
CA THR A 16 -3.02 -7.13 -7.67
C THR A 16 -2.69 -7.75 -9.04
N PRO A 17 -3.60 -7.76 -10.01
CA PRO A 17 -3.30 -8.32 -11.34
C PRO A 17 -2.11 -7.66 -12.04
N THR A 18 -1.76 -6.42 -11.68
CA THR A 18 -0.69 -5.66 -12.31
C THR A 18 0.58 -5.51 -11.46
N THR A 19 0.60 -6.12 -10.27
CA THR A 19 1.76 -6.06 -9.38
C THR A 19 3.02 -6.56 -10.09
N GLY A 20 4.07 -5.75 -10.06
CA GLY A 20 5.36 -6.06 -10.70
C GLY A 20 5.43 -5.70 -12.19
N ASN A 21 4.32 -5.33 -12.83
CA ASN A 21 4.27 -5.04 -14.27
C ASN A 21 3.94 -3.59 -14.59
N VAL A 22 3.12 -2.96 -13.78
CA VAL A 22 2.62 -1.59 -14.00
C VAL A 22 2.82 -0.77 -12.74
N LEU A 23 3.11 0.52 -12.92
CA LEU A 23 3.14 1.49 -11.83
C LEU A 23 1.71 1.97 -11.56
N PRO A 24 1.05 1.49 -10.48
CA PRO A 24 -0.38 1.75 -10.30
C PRO A 24 -0.67 3.16 -9.77
N GLY A 25 0.21 3.70 -8.96
CA GLY A 25 0.00 5.00 -8.34
C GLY A 25 -1.35 5.10 -7.63
N ARG A 26 -2.07 6.17 -7.92
CA ARG A 26 -3.41 6.44 -7.37
C ARG A 26 -4.54 5.98 -8.29
N ALA A 27 -4.26 5.11 -9.26
CA ALA A 27 -5.28 4.59 -10.16
C ALA A 27 -6.41 3.92 -9.37
N ARG A 28 -7.66 4.25 -9.76
CA ARG A 28 -8.86 3.67 -9.17
C ARG A 28 -9.23 2.37 -9.86
N GLY A 29 -10.02 1.55 -9.16
CA GLY A 29 -10.53 0.29 -9.72
C GLY A 29 -9.52 -0.84 -9.74
N LEU A 30 -8.36 -0.68 -9.09
CA LEU A 30 -7.38 -1.75 -8.97
C LEU A 30 -7.62 -2.52 -7.67
N HIS A 31 -8.16 -3.72 -7.81
CA HIS A 31 -8.50 -4.63 -6.72
C HIS A 31 -7.43 -5.69 -6.49
N LEU A 32 -7.50 -6.38 -5.36
CA LEU A 32 -6.63 -7.51 -5.10
C LEU A 32 -6.94 -8.66 -6.06
N ALA A 33 -5.89 -9.33 -6.55
CA ALA A 33 -5.99 -10.64 -7.17
C ALA A 33 -6.34 -11.70 -6.11
N ASP A 34 -6.76 -12.88 -6.54
CA ASP A 34 -7.09 -13.97 -5.60
C ASP A 34 -5.92 -14.32 -4.69
N SER A 35 -4.69 -14.30 -5.22
CA SER A 35 -3.47 -14.47 -4.42
C SER A 35 -3.32 -13.35 -3.38
N GLY A 36 -3.63 -12.12 -3.74
CA GLY A 36 -3.58 -10.97 -2.83
C GLY A 36 -4.61 -11.08 -1.70
N LYS A 37 -5.79 -11.58 -2.00
CA LYS A 37 -6.83 -11.84 -0.98
C LYS A 37 -6.36 -12.88 0.04
N LYS A 38 -5.72 -13.95 -0.43
CA LYS A 38 -5.12 -14.97 0.45
C LYS A 38 -4.01 -14.39 1.31
N GLN A 39 -3.15 -13.57 0.73
CA GLN A 39 -2.10 -12.87 1.48
C GLN A 39 -2.70 -12.00 2.60
N ALA A 40 -3.77 -11.28 2.31
CA ALA A 40 -4.44 -10.44 3.31
C ALA A 40 -5.01 -11.26 4.47
N VAL A 41 -5.60 -12.43 4.19
CA VAL A 41 -6.08 -13.34 5.22
C VAL A 41 -4.93 -13.85 6.08
N HIS A 42 -3.83 -14.29 5.49
CA HIS A 42 -2.65 -14.75 6.24
C HIS A 42 -2.03 -13.63 7.08
N ALA A 43 -1.98 -12.41 6.56
CA ALA A 43 -1.53 -11.25 7.34
C ALA A 43 -2.45 -11.00 8.54
N ALA A 44 -3.76 -11.13 8.36
CA ALA A 44 -4.73 -10.97 9.44
C ALA A 44 -4.52 -12.02 10.55
N GLU A 45 -4.31 -13.27 10.19
CA GLU A 45 -4.02 -14.36 11.13
C GLU A 45 -2.73 -14.06 11.91
N ARG A 46 -1.69 -13.62 11.22
CA ARG A 46 -0.40 -13.29 11.83
C ARG A 46 -0.50 -12.12 12.80
N ILE A 47 -1.22 -11.07 12.41
CA ILE A 47 -1.41 -9.89 13.26
C ILE A 47 -2.24 -10.24 14.50
N ALA A 48 -3.27 -11.07 14.34
CA ALA A 48 -4.08 -11.52 15.47
C ALA A 48 -3.26 -12.26 16.54
N GLU A 49 -2.24 -13.01 16.13
CA GLU A 49 -1.32 -13.67 17.06
C GLU A 49 -0.46 -12.70 17.88
N LEU A 50 -0.23 -11.50 17.39
CA LEU A 50 0.59 -10.48 18.08
C LEU A 50 -0.13 -9.85 19.28
N GLY A 51 -1.46 -10.05 19.38
CA GLY A 51 -2.27 -9.56 20.47
C GLY A 51 -3.16 -8.38 20.11
N LYS A 52 -3.42 -7.52 21.10
CA LYS A 52 -4.37 -6.42 20.95
C LYS A 52 -3.86 -5.33 20.02
N VAL A 53 -4.70 -4.96 19.05
CA VAL A 53 -4.52 -3.79 18.17
C VAL A 53 -5.55 -2.73 18.53
N ASN A 54 -5.12 -1.49 18.72
CA ASN A 54 -6.00 -0.40 19.16
C ASN A 54 -6.70 0.31 18.01
N ALA A 55 -6.05 0.41 16.85
CA ALA A 55 -6.60 1.10 15.69
C ALA A 55 -6.04 0.53 14.39
N ILE A 56 -6.83 0.60 13.33
CA ILE A 56 -6.43 0.22 11.97
C ILE A 56 -6.70 1.40 11.06
N TYR A 57 -5.68 1.83 10.33
CA TYR A 57 -5.77 2.89 9.33
C TYR A 57 -5.48 2.32 7.95
N SER A 58 -6.16 2.81 6.94
CA SER A 58 -5.97 2.39 5.56
C SER A 58 -5.99 3.58 4.61
N SER A 59 -5.16 3.49 3.56
CA SER A 59 -5.34 4.31 2.37
C SER A 59 -6.77 4.13 1.81
N PRO A 60 -7.36 5.15 1.18
CA PRO A 60 -8.68 5.03 0.55
C PRO A 60 -8.70 4.15 -0.71
N LEU A 61 -7.56 3.76 -1.26
CA LEU A 61 -7.49 2.93 -2.47
C LEU A 61 -8.03 1.52 -2.21
N GLU A 62 -8.70 0.96 -3.21
CA GLU A 62 -9.41 -0.32 -3.10
C GLU A 62 -8.50 -1.45 -2.62
N ARG A 63 -7.32 -1.61 -3.22
CA ARG A 63 -6.36 -2.65 -2.85
C ARG A 63 -5.90 -2.56 -1.39
N ALA A 64 -5.77 -1.35 -0.86
CA ALA A 64 -5.41 -1.14 0.54
C ALA A 64 -6.57 -1.48 1.48
N ARG A 65 -7.76 -1.02 1.15
CA ARG A 65 -8.98 -1.32 1.94
C ARG A 65 -9.30 -2.81 1.94
N GLU A 66 -9.15 -3.47 0.81
CA GLU A 66 -9.36 -4.91 0.68
C GLU A 66 -8.34 -5.72 1.48
N THR A 67 -7.11 -5.22 1.59
CA THR A 67 -6.09 -5.83 2.46
C THR A 67 -6.42 -5.62 3.93
N ALA A 68 -6.91 -4.45 4.32
CA ALA A 68 -7.27 -4.14 5.69
C ALA A 68 -8.53 -4.87 6.17
N ALA A 69 -9.46 -5.20 5.28
CA ALA A 69 -10.76 -5.79 5.64
C ALA A 69 -10.65 -7.10 6.42
N PRO A 70 -9.88 -8.11 6.02
CA PRO A 70 -9.74 -9.34 6.81
C PRO A 70 -9.05 -9.10 8.16
N ILE A 71 -8.13 -8.13 8.23
CA ILE A 71 -7.49 -7.74 9.49
C ILE A 71 -8.53 -7.16 10.45
N SER A 72 -9.36 -6.26 9.95
CA SER A 72 -10.46 -5.67 10.72
C SER A 72 -11.42 -6.74 11.25
N ARG A 73 -11.79 -7.71 10.43
CA ARG A 73 -12.68 -8.80 10.84
C ARG A 73 -12.03 -9.67 11.92
N ALA A 74 -10.77 -10.03 11.75
CA ALA A 74 -10.07 -10.89 12.70
C ALA A 74 -9.89 -10.23 14.07
N LEU A 75 -9.61 -8.93 14.09
CA LEU A 75 -9.34 -8.18 15.31
C LEU A 75 -10.57 -7.50 15.90
N ARG A 76 -11.69 -7.45 15.18
CA ARG A 76 -12.90 -6.71 15.55
C ARG A 76 -12.63 -5.22 15.82
N VAL A 77 -11.76 -4.64 15.01
CA VAL A 77 -11.40 -3.21 15.05
C VAL A 77 -11.78 -2.58 13.71
N PRO A 78 -12.55 -1.48 13.70
CA PRO A 78 -12.96 -0.86 12.44
C PRO A 78 -11.77 -0.24 11.69
N VAL A 79 -11.84 -0.25 10.38
CA VAL A 79 -10.87 0.43 9.52
C VAL A 79 -11.23 1.92 9.45
N ARG A 80 -10.25 2.76 9.73
CA ARG A 80 -10.33 4.22 9.54
C ARG A 80 -9.57 4.59 8.28
N ILE A 81 -10.21 5.36 7.41
CA ILE A 81 -9.55 5.86 6.20
C ILE A 81 -8.66 7.02 6.56
N GLU A 82 -7.40 6.95 6.14
CA GLU A 82 -6.41 8.01 6.34
C GLU A 82 -5.84 8.41 4.98
N ARG A 83 -6.19 9.59 4.50
CA ARG A 83 -5.76 10.08 3.20
C ARG A 83 -4.25 10.34 3.13
N GLY A 84 -3.62 10.58 4.27
CA GLY A 84 -2.16 10.69 4.36
C GLY A 84 -1.41 9.42 3.99
N LEU A 85 -2.11 8.27 3.91
CA LEU A 85 -1.55 7.00 3.48
C LEU A 85 -1.73 6.74 1.96
N LEU A 86 -2.25 7.70 1.21
CA LEU A 86 -2.33 7.57 -0.24
C LEU A 86 -0.95 7.31 -0.82
N GLU A 87 -0.93 6.47 -1.85
CA GLU A 87 0.26 6.25 -2.67
C GLU A 87 0.76 7.57 -3.26
N CYS A 88 2.04 7.62 -3.55
CA CYS A 88 2.65 8.72 -4.27
C CYS A 88 1.87 9.02 -5.56
N ASP A 89 1.70 10.30 -5.87
CA ASP A 89 1.12 10.70 -7.14
C ASP A 89 2.20 10.63 -8.23
N PHE A 90 2.16 9.58 -9.02
CA PHE A 90 3.11 9.36 -10.10
C PHE A 90 2.77 10.13 -11.37
N GLY A 91 1.72 10.95 -11.36
CA GLY A 91 1.33 11.79 -12.49
C GLY A 91 1.19 11.00 -13.78
N ALA A 92 1.84 11.46 -14.85
CA ALA A 92 1.79 10.82 -16.16
C ALA A 92 2.40 9.40 -16.20
N TRP A 93 3.16 9.02 -15.19
CA TRP A 93 3.72 7.65 -15.12
C TRP A 93 2.72 6.63 -14.61
N THR A 94 1.62 7.08 -14.04
CA THR A 94 0.55 6.21 -13.54
C THR A 94 0.00 5.33 -14.68
N GLY A 95 -0.05 4.03 -14.45
CA GLY A 95 -0.53 3.05 -15.43
C GLY A 95 0.50 2.64 -16.47
N GLN A 96 1.72 3.19 -16.42
CA GLN A 96 2.77 2.81 -17.35
C GLN A 96 3.47 1.51 -16.94
N SER A 97 3.97 0.80 -17.95
CA SER A 97 4.76 -0.42 -17.76
C SER A 97 6.06 -0.12 -17.01
N LEU A 98 6.31 -0.85 -15.93
CA LEU A 98 7.57 -0.76 -15.19
C LEU A 98 8.77 -1.05 -16.09
N ARG A 99 8.63 -2.01 -17.01
CA ARG A 99 9.68 -2.35 -17.98
C ARG A 99 10.08 -1.16 -18.86
N ARG A 100 9.12 -0.31 -19.23
CA ARG A 100 9.38 0.93 -19.97
C ARG A 100 10.01 2.00 -19.07
N LEU A 101 9.49 2.16 -17.86
CA LEU A 101 9.97 3.15 -16.91
C LEU A 101 11.41 2.91 -16.50
N TYR A 102 11.81 1.66 -16.29
CA TYR A 102 13.18 1.30 -15.93
C TYR A 102 14.22 1.72 -16.98
N LYS A 103 13.81 1.89 -18.23
CA LYS A 103 14.67 2.32 -19.33
C LYS A 103 14.81 3.84 -19.43
N LYS A 104 14.01 4.61 -18.70
CA LYS A 104 14.08 6.06 -18.71
C LYS A 104 15.31 6.53 -17.91
N PRO A 105 16.07 7.54 -18.43
CA PRO A 105 17.17 8.12 -17.67
C PRO A 105 16.73 8.65 -16.29
N GLU A 106 15.53 9.20 -16.22
CA GLU A 106 14.93 9.74 -15.00
C GLU A 106 14.71 8.70 -13.90
N TRP A 107 14.65 7.41 -14.26
CA TRP A 107 14.50 6.34 -13.29
C TRP A 107 15.64 6.31 -12.26
N ASN A 108 16.85 6.66 -12.68
CA ASN A 108 17.98 6.80 -11.76
C ASN A 108 17.73 7.86 -10.69
N ALA A 109 17.12 8.99 -11.05
CA ALA A 109 16.79 10.04 -10.11
C ALA A 109 15.76 9.57 -9.08
N VAL A 110 14.75 8.82 -9.52
CA VAL A 110 13.74 8.22 -8.63
C VAL A 110 14.38 7.31 -7.59
N GLN A 111 15.39 6.53 -7.98
CA GLN A 111 16.03 5.58 -7.08
C GLN A 111 17.12 6.17 -6.20
N ARG A 112 17.90 7.10 -6.72
CA ARG A 112 19.08 7.62 -6.03
C ARG A 112 18.85 8.97 -5.35
N THR A 113 18.03 9.81 -5.93
CA THR A 113 17.76 11.18 -5.44
C THR A 113 16.27 11.51 -5.52
N PRO A 114 15.38 10.72 -4.88
CA PRO A 114 13.94 10.88 -5.04
C PRO A 114 13.45 12.26 -4.61
N SER A 115 14.09 12.88 -3.64
CA SER A 115 13.71 14.22 -3.17
C SER A 115 13.95 15.33 -4.23
N ALA A 116 14.81 15.07 -5.22
CA ALA A 116 15.13 16.00 -6.30
C ALA A 116 14.31 15.75 -7.57
N PHE A 117 13.48 14.70 -7.58
CA PHE A 117 12.69 14.30 -8.74
C PHE A 117 11.22 14.65 -8.56
N ARG A 118 10.59 15.14 -9.63
CA ARG A 118 9.15 15.31 -9.72
C ARG A 118 8.60 14.49 -10.88
N PHE A 119 7.56 13.75 -10.62
CA PHE A 119 6.84 13.04 -11.68
C PHE A 119 6.10 14.04 -12.57
N PRO A 120 6.11 13.85 -13.91
CA PRO A 120 5.33 14.69 -14.81
C PRO A 120 3.86 14.69 -14.41
N ASP A 121 3.29 15.87 -14.20
CA ASP A 121 1.88 16.06 -13.77
C ASP A 121 1.55 15.44 -12.39
N GLY A 122 2.57 15.17 -11.59
CA GLY A 122 2.42 14.65 -10.22
C GLY A 122 2.81 15.63 -9.13
#